data_2b2b76789f0bc9aa1ef04d2c1f0735f2
#
_entry.id   2b2b76789f0bc9aa1ef04d2c1f0735f2
#
_cell.length_a   1.000
_cell.length_b   1.000
_cell.length_c   1.000
_cell.angle_alpha   90.00
_cell.angle_beta   90.00
_cell.angle_gamma   90.00
#
_symmetry.space_group_name_H-M   'P 1'
#
loop_
_entity.id
_entity.type
_entity.pdbx_description
1 polymer ?
#
loop_
_entity_poly.entity_id
_entity_poly.type
_entity_poly.pdbx_seq_one_letter_code
_entity_poly.pdbx_strand_id
1 'polypeptide(L)'
;MRRMSSVGLIHIAAHGNERTGEITLSPNPGWSSKFPQRNDYVLKMSDVQAANLRARLVVLSCCHSGRGRVFKGEGVVGIARAFLAAGARSVLVALWTIDDKATMVFMKSFYQHLKEGKTASAAIHQSMKSLRESEEFSKSWYWAPFQLIGDDVKIEFEADDDVKE
;
A
#
# COMPACT_ATOMS: atom_id res chain seq x y z
N MET A 1 -12.47 -3.03 -11.43
CA MET A 1 -11.26 -3.88 -11.48
C MET A 1 -10.57 -3.99 -12.85
N ARG A 2 -11.24 -3.88 -14.00
CA ARG A 2 -10.59 -3.99 -15.34
C ARG A 2 -9.45 -2.97 -15.63
N ARG A 3 -9.41 -1.83 -14.93
CA ARG A 3 -8.36 -0.80 -15.13
C ARG A 3 -7.05 -1.05 -14.39
N MET A 4 -7.00 -2.01 -13.46
CA MET A 4 -5.78 -2.29 -12.67
C MET A 4 -4.80 -3.24 -13.36
N SER A 5 -5.20 -3.94 -14.41
CA SER A 5 -4.40 -4.99 -15.05
C SER A 5 -3.22 -4.49 -15.89
N SER A 6 -3.14 -3.18 -16.20
CA SER A 6 -2.09 -2.59 -17.04
C SER A 6 -1.27 -1.49 -16.35
N VAL A 7 -1.43 -1.29 -15.05
CA VAL A 7 -0.77 -0.19 -14.31
C VAL A 7 0.53 -0.68 -13.70
N GLY A 8 1.61 0.06 -13.85
CA GLY A 8 2.92 -0.28 -13.25
C GLY A 8 2.94 -0.18 -11.73
N LEU A 9 2.19 0.77 -11.15
CA LEU A 9 2.09 1.02 -9.71
C LEU A 9 0.63 1.17 -9.29
N ILE A 10 0.27 0.52 -8.18
CA ILE A 10 -1.04 0.64 -7.54
C ILE A 10 -0.81 1.11 -6.11
N HIS A 11 -1.48 2.19 -5.70
CA HIS A 11 -1.49 2.63 -4.31
C HIS A 11 -2.90 2.56 -3.74
N ILE A 12 -3.07 1.85 -2.64
CA ILE A 12 -4.33 1.73 -1.91
C ILE A 12 -4.13 2.36 -0.53
N ALA A 13 -4.74 3.54 -0.35
CA ALA A 13 -4.83 4.22 0.94
C ALA A 13 -6.26 4.01 1.47
N ALA A 14 -6.41 3.12 2.45
CA ALA A 14 -7.72 2.71 2.94
C ALA A 14 -7.62 2.07 4.34
N HIS A 15 -8.76 1.73 4.93
CA HIS A 15 -8.77 0.97 6.18
C HIS A 15 -8.68 -0.53 5.92
N GLY A 16 -7.82 -1.21 6.65
CA GLY A 16 -7.70 -2.67 6.59
C GLY A 16 -8.29 -3.34 7.83
N ASN A 17 -8.77 -4.56 7.70
CA ASN A 17 -9.20 -5.37 8.84
C ASN A 17 -8.00 -6.16 9.40
N GLU A 18 -7.71 -5.95 10.66
CA GLU A 18 -6.57 -6.56 11.34
C GLU A 18 -6.55 -8.07 11.29
N ARG A 19 -7.69 -8.71 11.45
CA ARG A 19 -7.78 -10.18 11.56
C ARG A 19 -7.87 -10.87 10.22
N THR A 20 -8.51 -10.23 9.22
CA THR A 20 -8.83 -10.87 7.94
C THR A 20 -7.97 -10.37 6.78
N GLY A 21 -7.23 -9.26 6.95
CA GLY A 21 -6.48 -8.61 5.87
C GLY A 21 -7.35 -7.98 4.79
N GLU A 22 -8.67 -7.96 4.96
CA GLU A 22 -9.60 -7.32 4.02
C GLU A 22 -9.44 -5.81 4.07
N ILE A 23 -9.60 -5.17 2.93
CA ILE A 23 -9.49 -3.72 2.78
C ILE A 23 -10.88 -3.12 2.61
N THR A 24 -11.18 -2.11 3.40
CA THR A 24 -12.46 -1.38 3.30
C THR A 24 -12.28 -0.21 2.34
N LEU A 25 -13.06 -0.21 1.27
CA LEU A 25 -13.10 0.83 0.24
C LEU A 25 -14.40 1.62 0.35
N SER A 26 -14.56 2.66 -0.46
CA SER A 26 -15.85 3.30 -0.65
C SER A 26 -16.84 2.31 -1.27
N PRO A 27 -18.11 2.32 -0.88
CA PRO A 27 -19.12 1.44 -1.46
C PRO A 27 -19.22 1.63 -2.97
N ASN A 28 -19.45 0.53 -3.70
CA ASN A 28 -19.74 0.59 -5.12
C ASN A 28 -21.04 1.38 -5.36
N PRO A 29 -21.06 2.40 -6.24
CA PRO A 29 -22.27 3.21 -6.49
C PRO A 29 -23.49 2.42 -6.93
N GLY A 30 -23.33 1.17 -7.35
CA GLY A 30 -24.39 0.31 -7.85
C GLY A 30 -25.05 -0.62 -6.82
N TRP A 31 -24.89 -0.39 -5.50
CA TRP A 31 -25.59 -1.23 -4.54
C TRP A 31 -27.12 -1.07 -4.63
N SER A 32 -27.83 -2.20 -4.52
CA SER A 32 -29.28 -2.26 -4.72
C SER A 32 -30.11 -2.22 -3.43
N SER A 33 -29.49 -2.27 -2.28
CA SER A 33 -30.12 -2.26 -0.96
C SER A 33 -30.22 -0.85 -0.38
N LYS A 34 -31.09 -0.64 0.64
CA LYS A 34 -31.25 0.65 1.31
C LYS A 34 -29.91 1.18 1.91
N PHE A 35 -29.01 0.28 2.32
CA PHE A 35 -27.68 0.58 2.82
C PHE A 35 -26.67 -0.36 2.16
N PRO A 36 -25.39 0.10 1.94
CA PRO A 36 -24.35 -0.76 1.41
C PRO A 36 -24.15 -2.01 2.29
N GLN A 37 -24.09 -3.16 1.66
CA GLN A 37 -23.77 -4.41 2.33
C GLN A 37 -22.23 -4.59 2.36
N ARG A 38 -21.71 -5.46 3.24
CA ARG A 38 -20.26 -5.70 3.36
C ARG A 38 -19.58 -6.01 2.02
N ASN A 39 -20.25 -6.73 1.14
CA ASN A 39 -19.72 -7.08 -0.18
C ASN A 39 -19.61 -5.88 -1.14
N ASP A 40 -20.28 -4.77 -0.84
CA ASP A 40 -20.26 -3.59 -1.69
C ASP A 40 -19.03 -2.69 -1.43
N TYR A 41 -18.37 -2.85 -0.27
CA TYR A 41 -17.26 -2.00 0.15
C TYR A 41 -16.02 -2.74 0.68
N VAL A 42 -16.04 -4.06 0.78
CA VAL A 42 -14.88 -4.83 1.26
C VAL A 42 -14.17 -5.51 0.10
N LEU A 43 -12.90 -5.20 -0.07
CA LEU A 43 -11.99 -5.91 -0.98
C LEU A 43 -11.41 -7.12 -0.24
N LYS A 44 -11.81 -8.32 -0.67
CA LYS A 44 -11.36 -9.60 -0.10
C LYS A 44 -10.10 -10.09 -0.82
N MET A 45 -9.34 -10.98 -0.18
CA MET A 45 -8.20 -11.65 -0.81
C MET A 45 -8.59 -12.39 -2.09
N SER A 46 -9.76 -13.03 -2.13
CA SER A 46 -10.29 -13.71 -3.33
C SER A 46 -10.51 -12.76 -4.51
N ASP A 47 -10.98 -11.53 -4.23
CA ASP A 47 -11.22 -10.52 -5.26
C ASP A 47 -9.91 -10.02 -5.86
N VAL A 48 -8.88 -9.87 -5.00
CA VAL A 48 -7.52 -9.51 -5.41
C VAL A 48 -6.93 -10.62 -6.29
N GLN A 49 -7.02 -11.89 -5.86
CA GLN A 49 -6.47 -13.03 -6.60
C GLN A 49 -7.11 -13.17 -8.00
N ALA A 50 -8.39 -12.84 -8.13
CA ALA A 50 -9.11 -12.89 -9.41
C ALA A 50 -8.78 -11.71 -10.34
N ALA A 51 -8.00 -10.70 -9.89
CA ALA A 51 -7.84 -9.45 -10.63
C ALA A 51 -6.83 -9.51 -11.79
N ASN A 52 -6.02 -10.57 -11.92
CA ASN A 52 -4.97 -10.72 -12.96
C ASN A 52 -4.13 -9.45 -13.13
N LEU A 53 -3.41 -9.08 -12.09
CA LEU A 53 -2.61 -7.85 -12.04
C LEU A 53 -1.32 -7.98 -12.85
N ARG A 54 -0.87 -6.85 -13.41
CA ARG A 54 0.46 -6.71 -14.03
C ARG A 54 1.29 -5.61 -13.37
N ALA A 55 0.91 -5.22 -12.15
CA ALA A 55 1.59 -4.18 -11.40
C ALA A 55 3.00 -4.60 -11.00
N ARG A 56 3.98 -3.71 -11.20
CA ARG A 56 5.33 -3.92 -10.67
C ARG A 56 5.36 -3.73 -9.15
N LEU A 57 4.60 -2.75 -8.65
CA LEU A 57 4.53 -2.41 -7.23
C LEU A 57 3.11 -2.14 -6.78
N VAL A 58 2.71 -2.75 -5.68
CA VAL A 58 1.49 -2.41 -4.94
C VAL A 58 1.90 -1.79 -3.60
N VAL A 59 1.39 -0.61 -3.29
CA VAL A 59 1.61 0.07 -2.03
C VAL A 59 0.32 0.00 -1.22
N LEU A 60 0.37 -0.67 -0.08
CA LEU A 60 -0.76 -0.78 0.84
C LEU A 60 -0.55 0.17 2.02
N SER A 61 -1.05 1.39 1.88
CA SER A 61 -1.12 2.39 2.96
C SER A 61 -2.42 2.20 3.74
N CYS A 62 -2.61 1.00 4.29
CA CYS A 62 -3.78 0.66 5.07
C CYS A 62 -3.49 0.95 6.54
N CYS A 63 -3.71 2.19 6.96
CA CYS A 63 -3.55 2.58 8.35
C CYS A 63 -4.75 2.12 9.17
N HIS A 64 -4.49 1.43 10.26
CA HIS A 64 -5.45 1.30 11.34
C HIS A 64 -5.35 2.53 12.23
N SER A 65 -6.34 3.38 12.20
CA SER A 65 -6.53 4.39 13.20
C SER A 65 -6.89 3.72 14.54
N GLY A 66 -5.88 3.52 15.36
CA GLY A 66 -6.12 3.38 16.78
C GLY A 66 -5.92 2.01 17.41
N ARG A 67 -4.89 1.97 18.22
CA ARG A 67 -4.63 1.10 19.36
C ARG A 67 -3.94 -0.24 19.09
N GLY A 68 -2.64 -0.19 19.00
CA GLY A 68 -1.68 -1.01 19.75
C GLY A 68 -1.94 -2.48 19.96
N ARG A 69 -2.15 -3.26 18.92
CA ARG A 69 -1.88 -4.68 18.98
C ARG A 69 -0.99 -5.07 17.82
N VAL A 70 0.19 -5.58 18.18
CA VAL A 70 1.09 -6.27 17.25
C VAL A 70 0.28 -7.39 16.60
N PHE A 71 0.08 -7.27 15.30
CA PHE A 71 -0.58 -8.32 14.52
C PHE A 71 0.18 -9.63 14.68
N LYS A 72 -0.51 -10.68 14.99
CA LYS A 72 -0.06 -12.01 14.60
C LYS A 72 -0.18 -12.07 13.08
N GLY A 73 0.87 -11.68 12.42
CA GLY A 73 1.28 -11.43 11.07
C GLY A 73 0.55 -11.99 9.86
N GLU A 74 -0.55 -12.68 9.97
CA GLU A 74 -1.14 -13.31 8.78
C GLU A 74 -2.06 -12.38 7.97
N GLY A 75 -2.70 -11.38 8.59
CA GLY A 75 -3.63 -10.50 7.89
C GLY A 75 -2.96 -9.65 6.80
N VAL A 76 -1.96 -8.82 7.15
CA VAL A 76 -1.27 -7.95 6.18
C VAL A 76 -0.40 -8.79 5.24
N VAL A 77 0.26 -9.82 5.73
CA VAL A 77 1.03 -10.76 4.91
C VAL A 77 0.10 -11.57 4.01
N GLY A 78 -1.10 -11.92 4.46
CA GLY A 78 -2.11 -12.62 3.67
C GLY A 78 -2.57 -11.82 2.46
N ILE A 79 -2.93 -10.53 2.66
CA ILE A 79 -3.36 -9.67 1.54
C ILE A 79 -2.20 -9.38 0.58
N ALA A 80 -0.97 -9.21 1.08
CA ALA A 80 0.20 -9.04 0.22
C ALA A 80 0.45 -10.29 -0.65
N ARG A 81 0.33 -11.48 -0.08
CA ARG A 81 0.40 -12.74 -0.85
C ARG A 81 -0.69 -12.85 -1.91
N ALA A 82 -1.90 -12.36 -1.61
CA ALA A 82 -2.98 -12.32 -2.60
C ALA A 82 -2.63 -11.41 -3.79
N PHE A 83 -2.02 -10.25 -3.56
CA PHE A 83 -1.54 -9.37 -4.62
C PHE A 83 -0.42 -10.00 -5.44
N LEU A 84 0.55 -10.66 -4.79
CA LEU A 84 1.62 -11.38 -5.50
C LEU A 84 1.04 -12.52 -6.35
N ALA A 85 0.13 -13.33 -5.80
CA ALA A 85 -0.54 -14.40 -6.52
C ALA A 85 -1.41 -13.88 -7.70
N ALA A 86 -1.93 -12.66 -7.60
CA ALA A 86 -2.65 -11.99 -8.68
C ALA A 86 -1.74 -11.45 -9.79
N GLY A 87 -0.41 -11.48 -9.62
CA GLY A 87 0.58 -11.06 -10.61
C GLY A 87 1.32 -9.76 -10.30
N ALA A 88 1.15 -9.18 -9.12
CA ALA A 88 2.02 -8.09 -8.67
C ALA A 88 3.43 -8.63 -8.41
N ARG A 89 4.48 -7.86 -8.78
CA ARG A 89 5.86 -8.30 -8.54
C ARG A 89 6.34 -8.02 -7.12
N SER A 90 5.85 -6.95 -6.52
CA SER A 90 6.15 -6.60 -5.13
C SER A 90 5.03 -5.82 -4.48
N VAL A 91 5.00 -5.89 -3.14
CA VAL A 91 4.01 -5.21 -2.30
C VAL A 91 4.72 -4.53 -1.14
N LEU A 92 4.53 -3.22 -0.99
CA LEU A 92 4.93 -2.48 0.19
C LEU A 92 3.79 -2.49 1.20
N VAL A 93 4.09 -2.93 2.41
CA VAL A 93 3.14 -3.01 3.52
C VAL A 93 3.68 -2.31 4.76
N ALA A 94 2.78 -1.96 5.68
CA ALA A 94 3.13 -1.60 7.05
C ALA A 94 2.67 -2.73 8.00
N LEU A 95 3.59 -3.26 8.79
CA LEU A 95 3.33 -4.42 9.68
C LEU A 95 2.48 -4.07 10.91
N TRP A 96 2.42 -2.81 11.29
CA TRP A 96 1.57 -2.28 12.35
C TRP A 96 1.12 -0.85 12.03
N THR A 97 0.20 -0.36 12.83
CA THR A 97 -0.37 0.99 12.70
C THR A 97 0.68 2.06 12.97
N ILE A 98 0.75 3.04 12.09
CA ILE A 98 1.63 4.18 12.19
C ILE A 98 0.79 5.45 12.28
N ASP A 99 1.38 6.48 12.88
CA ASP A 99 0.84 7.83 12.87
C ASP A 99 0.68 8.36 11.43
N ASP A 100 -0.42 9.05 11.17
CA ASP A 100 -0.76 9.55 9.83
C ASP A 100 0.29 10.56 9.30
N LYS A 101 0.86 11.40 10.18
CA LYS A 101 1.90 12.35 9.78
C LYS A 101 3.20 11.64 9.42
N ALA A 102 3.62 10.66 10.23
CA ALA A 102 4.79 9.85 9.93
C ALA A 102 4.62 9.09 8.61
N THR A 103 3.44 8.53 8.37
CA THR A 103 3.10 7.86 7.11
C THR A 103 3.16 8.82 5.93
N MET A 104 2.65 10.03 6.07
CA MET A 104 2.71 11.06 5.02
C MET A 104 4.16 11.43 4.69
N VAL A 105 5.01 11.64 5.70
CA VAL A 105 6.43 11.95 5.51
C VAL A 105 7.13 10.79 4.81
N PHE A 106 6.90 9.55 5.26
CA PHE A 106 7.44 8.35 4.63
C PHE A 106 7.04 8.28 3.14
N MET A 107 5.75 8.35 2.83
CA MET A 107 5.25 8.20 1.47
C MET A 107 5.76 9.31 0.54
N LYS A 108 5.83 10.55 1.02
CA LYS A 108 6.41 11.66 0.24
C LYS A 108 7.88 11.36 -0.12
N SER A 109 8.68 10.97 0.84
CA SER A 109 10.09 10.59 0.63
C SER A 109 10.20 9.38 -0.30
N PHE A 110 9.37 8.35 -0.09
CA PHE A 110 9.37 7.12 -0.88
C PHE A 110 9.11 7.39 -2.37
N TYR A 111 8.06 8.14 -2.69
CA TYR A 111 7.74 8.48 -4.08
C TYR A 111 8.79 9.40 -4.72
N GLN A 112 9.38 10.31 -3.94
CA GLN A 112 10.50 11.13 -4.39
C GLN A 112 11.65 10.23 -4.87
N HIS A 113 12.07 9.28 -4.05
CA HIS A 113 13.17 8.37 -4.37
C HIS A 113 12.83 7.43 -5.53
N LEU A 114 11.58 6.99 -5.67
CA LEU A 114 11.16 6.25 -6.86
C LEU A 114 11.26 7.09 -8.13
N LYS A 115 10.86 8.38 -8.09
CA LYS A 115 11.01 9.32 -9.21
C LYS A 115 12.48 9.57 -9.57
N GLU A 116 13.39 9.52 -8.61
CA GLU A 116 14.84 9.57 -8.81
C GLU A 116 15.41 8.29 -9.43
N GLY A 117 14.58 7.29 -9.76
CA GLY A 117 14.97 6.03 -10.37
C GLY A 117 15.59 5.01 -9.42
N LYS A 118 15.46 5.20 -8.10
CA LYS A 118 15.88 4.20 -7.11
C LYS A 118 14.96 2.97 -7.17
N THR A 119 15.48 1.82 -6.74
CA THR A 119 14.66 0.62 -6.54
C THR A 119 13.71 0.80 -5.37
N ALA A 120 12.66 0.00 -5.32
CA ALA A 120 11.67 0.06 -4.23
C ALA A 120 12.32 -0.14 -2.86
N SER A 121 13.25 -1.11 -2.72
CA SER A 121 13.96 -1.35 -1.46
C SER A 121 14.84 -0.16 -1.06
N ALA A 122 15.58 0.42 -2.01
CA ALA A 122 16.42 1.59 -1.75
C ALA A 122 15.58 2.81 -1.36
N ALA A 123 14.44 3.03 -2.03
CA ALA A 123 13.50 4.12 -1.70
C ALA A 123 12.91 3.94 -0.29
N ILE A 124 12.50 2.73 0.09
CA ILE A 124 12.02 2.41 1.44
C ILE A 124 13.10 2.71 2.46
N HIS A 125 14.34 2.22 2.23
CA HIS A 125 15.45 2.41 3.16
C HIS A 125 15.74 3.90 3.41
N GLN A 126 15.80 4.71 2.34
CA GLN A 126 16.02 6.15 2.47
C GLN A 126 14.86 6.85 3.21
N SER A 127 13.62 6.43 2.96
CA SER A 127 12.46 7.00 3.65
C SER A 127 12.40 6.62 5.12
N MET A 128 12.76 5.39 5.48
CA MET A 128 12.93 4.97 6.88
C MET A 128 14.05 5.76 7.55
N LYS A 129 15.17 6.01 6.84
CA LYS A 129 16.26 6.82 7.33
C LYS A 129 15.81 8.26 7.60
N SER A 130 15.07 8.88 6.70
CA SER A 130 14.53 10.24 6.88
C SER A 130 13.64 10.35 8.13
N LEU A 131 12.78 9.35 8.40
CA LEU A 131 11.99 9.34 9.63
C LEU A 131 12.88 9.17 10.88
N ARG A 132 13.81 8.23 10.85
CA ARG A 132 14.71 7.93 11.97
C ARG A 132 15.55 9.13 12.37
N GLU A 133 15.96 9.94 11.39
CA GLU A 133 16.79 11.13 11.59
C GLU A 133 15.98 12.41 11.89
N SER A 134 14.65 12.33 11.86
CA SER A 134 13.77 13.44 12.24
C SER A 134 13.65 13.54 13.77
N GLU A 135 13.44 14.74 14.30
CA GLU A 135 13.21 14.93 15.73
C GLU A 135 11.90 14.30 16.20
N GLU A 136 10.84 14.38 15.36
CA GLU A 136 9.48 13.97 15.71
C GLU A 136 9.28 12.44 15.60
N PHE A 137 9.92 11.78 14.60
CA PHE A 137 9.64 10.38 14.26
C PHE A 137 10.84 9.44 14.44
N SER A 138 11.83 9.81 15.27
CA SER A 138 13.08 9.02 15.49
C SER A 138 12.87 7.65 16.13
N LYS A 139 11.75 7.45 16.86
CA LYS A 139 11.44 6.16 17.50
C LYS A 139 11.17 5.09 16.45
N SER A 140 11.69 3.88 16.68
CA SER A 140 11.55 2.75 15.76
C SER A 140 10.09 2.41 15.40
N TRP A 141 9.16 2.71 16.30
CA TRP A 141 7.73 2.54 16.06
C TRP A 141 7.23 3.23 14.78
N TYR A 142 7.79 4.39 14.41
CA TYR A 142 7.36 5.18 13.27
C TYR A 142 7.99 4.76 11.93
N TRP A 143 9.22 4.22 11.94
CA TRP A 143 9.95 3.94 10.69
C TRP A 143 10.16 2.44 10.42
N ALA A 144 10.16 1.57 11.43
CA ALA A 144 10.48 0.17 11.27
C ALA A 144 9.34 -0.73 10.68
N PRO A 145 8.06 -0.34 10.60
CA PRO A 145 7.01 -1.23 10.12
C PRO A 145 6.97 -1.43 8.61
N PHE A 146 7.64 -0.59 7.82
CA PHE A 146 7.58 -0.67 6.37
C PHE A 146 8.39 -1.83 5.82
N GLN A 147 7.74 -2.70 5.06
CA GLN A 147 8.35 -3.89 4.50
C GLN A 147 7.96 -4.07 3.03
N LEU A 148 8.96 -4.39 2.19
CA LEU A 148 8.76 -4.86 0.83
C LEU A 148 8.66 -6.39 0.84
N ILE A 149 7.64 -6.92 0.16
CA ILE A 149 7.44 -8.36 -0.04
C ILE A 149 7.44 -8.62 -1.54
N GLY A 150 8.31 -9.49 -2.02
CA GLY A 150 8.50 -9.80 -3.44
C GLY A 150 9.81 -9.25 -4.00
N ASP A 151 9.81 -8.92 -5.28
CA ASP A 151 11.00 -8.46 -6.01
C ASP A 151 11.40 -7.03 -5.65
N ASP A 152 12.70 -6.72 -5.78
CA ASP A 152 13.16 -5.33 -5.74
C ASP A 152 13.00 -4.69 -7.13
N VAL A 153 11.96 -3.91 -7.31
CA VAL A 153 11.56 -3.33 -8.59
C VAL A 153 11.93 -1.86 -8.73
N LYS A 154 12.13 -1.42 -9.97
CA LYS A 154 12.14 -0.01 -10.36
C LYS A 154 10.82 0.36 -11.01
N ILE A 155 10.36 1.57 -10.75
CA ILE A 155 9.19 2.17 -11.39
C ILE A 155 9.68 3.26 -12.31
N GLU A 156 9.30 3.17 -13.58
CA GLU A 156 9.50 4.23 -14.56
C GLU A 156 8.24 5.10 -14.55
N PHE A 157 8.39 6.36 -14.26
CA PHE A 157 7.35 7.36 -14.41
C PHE A 157 7.50 7.97 -15.80
N GLU A 158 6.42 8.00 -16.57
CA GLU A 158 6.40 8.77 -17.80
C GLU A 158 6.69 10.25 -17.43
N ALA A 159 7.56 10.90 -18.20
CA ALA A 159 7.72 12.34 -18.07
C ALA A 159 6.36 12.97 -18.36
N ASP A 160 5.92 13.89 -17.50
CA ASP A 160 4.74 14.70 -17.80
C ASP A 160 5.05 15.44 -19.13
N ASP A 161 4.55 14.91 -20.25
CA ASP A 161 4.49 15.69 -21.48
C ASP A 161 3.62 16.89 -21.14
N ASP A 162 4.24 18.06 -21.19
CA ASP A 162 3.65 19.36 -20.90
C ASP A 162 2.20 19.40 -21.42
N VAL A 163 1.26 19.46 -20.49
CA VAL A 163 -0.10 19.87 -20.81
C VAL A 163 0.03 21.30 -21.31
N LYS A 164 0.19 21.43 -22.62
CA LYS A 164 0.06 22.72 -23.30
C LYS A 164 -1.37 23.20 -23.09
N GLU A 165 -1.48 24.30 -22.35
CA GLU A 165 -2.69 25.10 -22.21
C GLU A 165 -3.33 25.45 -23.57
#